data_b907d56090d8da6bd3223c873ff2e73e
#
_entry.id   b907d56090d8da6bd3223c873ff2e73e
#
_cell.length_a   1.000
_cell.length_b   1.000
_cell.length_c   1.000
_cell.angle_alpha   90.00
_cell.angle_beta   90.00
_cell.angle_gamma   90.00
#
_symmetry.space_group_name_H-M   'P 1'
#
loop_
_entity.id
_entity.type
_entity.pdbx_description
1 polymer ?
#
loop_
_entity_poly.entity_id
_entity_poly.type
_entity_poly.pdbx_seq_one_letter_code
_entity_poly.pdbx_strand_id
1 'polypeptide(L)'
;MTQTVAPKTSNTPATPLRRILGIDPGLNTTGYGVIEAGQGGRCFPGNVRLCEAGIVRSRPKDSMVSRQNEIFSGICEVLQQHQPDLIALEQLFSHYDRPRTAILMGHARGVICLAAAHAGVSVVHFEPTRVKKVMTGNGRAPKHQIQLAVQSHLRLAELPQPADVADALAIALCGFHIGDGQSGLETLAGPRQNRPRGNRQP
;
A
#
# COMPACT_ATOMS: atom_id res chain seq x y z
N MET A 1 -54.00 -27.20 -7.35
CA MET A 1 -52.63 -27.45 -7.81
C MET A 1 -51.79 -26.22 -7.50
N THR A 2 -51.08 -26.22 -6.41
CA THR A 2 -50.30 -25.07 -5.91
C THR A 2 -48.83 -25.29 -6.32
N GLN A 3 -48.31 -24.45 -7.24
CA GLN A 3 -46.91 -24.49 -7.62
C GLN A 3 -46.07 -23.72 -6.60
N THR A 4 -45.25 -24.43 -5.86
CA THR A 4 -44.23 -23.84 -4.97
C THR A 4 -42.99 -23.49 -5.78
N VAL A 5 -42.72 -22.18 -5.92
CA VAL A 5 -41.50 -21.67 -6.54
C VAL A 5 -40.40 -21.66 -5.47
N ALA A 6 -39.40 -22.53 -5.60
CA ALA A 6 -38.21 -22.52 -4.74
C ALA A 6 -37.34 -21.31 -5.07
N PRO A 7 -36.75 -20.63 -4.05
CA PRO A 7 -35.83 -19.53 -4.29
C PRO A 7 -34.55 -20.06 -4.95
N LYS A 8 -34.14 -19.43 -6.08
CA LYS A 8 -32.86 -19.69 -6.71
C LYS A 8 -31.76 -19.17 -5.77
N THR A 9 -31.03 -20.06 -5.15
CA THR A 9 -29.78 -19.72 -4.48
C THR A 9 -28.79 -19.28 -5.56
N SER A 10 -28.58 -17.97 -5.67
CA SER A 10 -27.51 -17.41 -6.50
C SER A 10 -26.17 -17.72 -5.83
N ASN A 11 -25.53 -18.77 -6.29
CA ASN A 11 -24.16 -19.10 -5.94
C ASN A 11 -23.25 -18.13 -6.73
N THR A 12 -23.20 -16.86 -6.33
CA THR A 12 -22.26 -15.89 -6.88
C THR A 12 -20.87 -16.32 -6.38
N PRO A 13 -19.91 -16.64 -7.27
CA PRO A 13 -18.56 -16.97 -6.83
C PRO A 13 -18.03 -15.82 -5.99
N ALA A 14 -17.49 -16.13 -4.81
CA ALA A 14 -16.90 -15.14 -3.95
C ALA A 14 -15.81 -14.40 -4.73
N THR A 15 -15.96 -13.07 -4.88
CA THR A 15 -14.96 -12.23 -5.54
C THR A 15 -13.63 -12.43 -4.81
N PRO A 16 -12.53 -12.77 -5.51
CA PRO A 16 -11.25 -12.98 -4.86
C PRO A 16 -10.85 -11.73 -4.08
N LEU A 17 -10.40 -11.92 -2.85
CA LEU A 17 -9.92 -10.84 -2.01
C LEU A 17 -8.50 -10.47 -2.43
N ARG A 18 -8.18 -9.17 -2.38
CA ARG A 18 -6.85 -8.63 -2.66
C ARG A 18 -6.33 -7.96 -1.40
N ARG A 19 -5.09 -8.29 -1.02
CA ARG A 19 -4.38 -7.64 0.09
C ARG A 19 -3.45 -6.58 -0.43
N ILE A 20 -3.51 -5.41 0.19
CA ILE A 20 -2.67 -4.28 -0.15
C ILE A 20 -1.94 -3.82 1.11
N LEU A 21 -0.62 -3.75 1.01
CA LEU A 21 0.24 -3.20 2.04
C LEU A 21 0.57 -1.75 1.69
N GLY A 22 0.07 -0.81 2.46
CA GLY A 22 0.47 0.60 2.39
C GLY A 22 1.65 0.87 3.30
N ILE A 23 2.63 1.64 2.83
CA ILE A 23 3.83 1.99 3.59
C ILE A 23 4.10 3.48 3.48
N ASP A 24 4.24 4.13 4.64
CA ASP A 24 4.77 5.48 4.81
C ASP A 24 6.24 5.39 5.26
N PRO A 25 7.23 5.62 4.37
CA PRO A 25 8.62 5.36 4.65
C PRO A 25 9.25 6.46 5.52
N GLY A 26 9.79 6.07 6.65
CA GLY A 26 10.60 6.94 7.50
C GLY A 26 11.77 6.19 8.12
N LEU A 27 12.95 6.83 8.22
CA LEU A 27 14.12 6.15 8.75
C LEU A 27 14.01 5.89 10.26
N ASN A 28 13.37 6.76 11.04
CA ASN A 28 13.15 6.55 12.47
C ASN A 28 11.93 5.65 12.73
N THR A 29 10.87 5.90 11.97
CA THR A 29 9.58 5.23 12.07
C THR A 29 9.05 5.05 10.66
N THR A 30 8.82 3.81 10.26
CA THR A 30 8.11 3.45 9.04
C THR A 30 6.72 2.98 9.42
N GLY A 31 5.68 3.69 8.97
CA GLY A 31 4.29 3.26 9.15
C GLY A 31 3.93 2.17 8.13
N TYR A 32 3.12 1.20 8.54
CA TYR A 32 2.54 0.21 7.62
C TYR A 32 1.07 -0.07 7.93
N GLY A 33 0.32 -0.47 6.92
CA GLY A 33 -1.05 -0.90 7.07
C GLY A 33 -1.45 -1.90 5.98
N VAL A 34 -2.00 -3.03 6.39
CA VAL A 34 -2.48 -4.10 5.51
C VAL A 34 -3.99 -4.08 5.48
N ILE A 35 -4.56 -3.91 4.30
CA ILE A 35 -5.99 -3.97 4.05
C ILE A 35 -6.34 -5.12 3.11
N GLU A 36 -7.54 -5.62 3.22
CA GLU A 36 -8.10 -6.65 2.36
C GLU A 36 -9.42 -6.17 1.77
N ALA A 37 -9.60 -6.32 0.46
CA ALA A 37 -10.79 -5.87 -0.24
C ALA A 37 -11.15 -6.79 -1.42
N GLY A 38 -12.41 -6.83 -1.80
CA GLY A 38 -12.86 -7.55 -2.99
C GLY A 38 -12.35 -6.89 -4.27
N GLN A 39 -11.94 -7.70 -5.27
CA GLN A 39 -11.54 -7.19 -6.58
C GLN A 39 -12.76 -6.62 -7.32
N GLY A 40 -12.56 -5.53 -8.09
CA GLY A 40 -13.59 -4.93 -8.93
C GLY A 40 -14.65 -4.10 -8.20
N GLY A 41 -14.46 -3.84 -6.90
CA GLY A 41 -15.36 -3.02 -6.10
C GLY A 41 -14.92 -1.56 -5.99
N ARG A 42 -15.87 -0.62 -6.15
CA ARG A 42 -15.64 0.75 -5.66
C ARG A 42 -15.47 0.68 -4.15
N CYS A 43 -14.52 1.45 -3.61
CA CYS A 43 -14.33 1.56 -2.17
C CYS A 43 -15.53 2.28 -1.54
N PHE A 44 -16.50 1.50 -1.10
CA PHE A 44 -17.52 2.00 -0.20
C PHE A 44 -17.11 1.71 1.24
N PRO A 45 -17.49 2.54 2.21
CA PRO A 45 -17.28 2.22 3.61
C PRO A 45 -17.83 0.83 3.93
N GLY A 46 -16.94 -0.10 4.31
CA GLY A 46 -17.28 -1.46 4.73
C GLY A 46 -17.03 -2.59 3.73
N ASN A 47 -16.54 -2.33 2.50
CA ASN A 47 -16.08 -3.39 1.60
C ASN A 47 -14.54 -3.59 1.66
N VAL A 48 -13.87 -2.81 2.49
CA VAL A 48 -12.44 -2.93 2.79
C VAL A 48 -12.29 -3.25 4.28
N ARG A 49 -11.47 -4.23 4.58
CA ARG A 49 -11.18 -4.68 5.94
C ARG A 49 -9.73 -4.39 6.32
N LEU A 50 -9.53 -3.83 7.50
CA LEU A 50 -8.21 -3.75 8.10
C LEU A 50 -7.78 -5.15 8.55
N CYS A 51 -6.59 -5.60 8.10
CA CYS A 51 -5.96 -6.83 8.58
C CYS A 51 -5.04 -6.53 9.74
N GLU A 52 -4.09 -5.62 9.53
CA GLU A 52 -3.13 -5.18 10.54
C GLU A 52 -2.61 -3.80 10.18
N ALA A 53 -2.19 -3.03 11.18
CA ALA A 53 -1.44 -1.79 10.98
C ALA A 53 -0.51 -1.55 12.16
N GLY A 54 0.63 -0.94 11.89
CA GLY A 54 1.65 -0.71 12.90
C GLY A 54 2.81 0.14 12.40
N ILE A 55 3.87 0.10 13.15
CA ILE A 55 5.11 0.81 12.82
C ILE A 55 6.32 -0.10 12.99
N VAL A 56 7.28 0.04 12.07
CA VAL A 56 8.64 -0.47 12.22
C VAL A 56 9.51 0.67 12.69
N ARG A 57 10.20 0.49 13.82
CA ARG A 57 11.08 1.51 14.41
C ARG A 57 12.54 1.13 14.22
N SER A 58 13.38 2.13 13.95
CA SER A 58 14.82 2.02 14.07
C SER A 58 15.34 3.00 15.15
N ARG A 59 16.46 2.65 15.75
CA ARG A 59 17.04 3.47 16.82
C ARG A 59 17.90 4.59 16.22
N PRO A 60 17.60 5.89 16.47
CA PRO A 60 18.33 7.02 15.87
C PRO A 60 19.82 7.07 16.18
N LYS A 61 20.26 6.42 17.29
CA LYS A 61 21.67 6.37 17.72
C LYS A 61 22.48 5.27 17.04
N ASP A 62 21.81 4.30 16.41
CA ASP A 62 22.46 3.17 15.76
C ASP A 62 23.05 3.58 14.40
N SER A 63 23.96 2.78 13.90
CA SER A 63 24.56 2.99 12.59
C SER A 63 23.49 2.94 11.49
N MET A 64 23.74 3.60 10.35
CA MET A 64 22.83 3.58 9.21
C MET A 64 22.55 2.14 8.74
N VAL A 65 23.57 1.30 8.74
CA VAL A 65 23.47 -0.13 8.36
C VAL A 65 22.50 -0.87 9.29
N SER A 66 22.64 -0.70 10.62
CA SER A 66 21.73 -1.33 11.59
C SER A 66 20.30 -0.87 11.40
N ARG A 67 20.08 0.42 11.23
CA ARG A 67 18.74 1.01 11.03
C ARG A 67 18.07 0.53 9.74
N GLN A 68 18.83 0.42 8.66
CA GLN A 68 18.32 -0.14 7.42
C GLN A 68 17.95 -1.62 7.58
N ASN A 69 18.77 -2.39 8.32
CA ASN A 69 18.47 -3.79 8.59
C ASN A 69 17.20 -3.96 9.46
N GLU A 70 16.99 -3.09 10.45
CA GLU A 70 15.75 -3.10 11.26
C GLU A 70 14.50 -2.86 10.38
N ILE A 71 14.57 -1.88 9.47
CA ILE A 71 13.46 -1.61 8.54
C ILE A 71 13.26 -2.80 7.59
N PHE A 72 14.35 -3.35 7.02
CA PHE A 72 14.28 -4.49 6.12
C PHE A 72 13.63 -5.69 6.79
N SER A 73 14.12 -6.08 7.97
CA SER A 73 13.61 -7.23 8.71
C SER A 73 12.13 -7.06 9.08
N GLY A 74 11.75 -5.89 9.62
CA GLY A 74 10.37 -5.64 10.00
C GLY A 74 9.42 -5.65 8.80
N ILE A 75 9.82 -5.10 7.64
CA ILE A 75 8.99 -5.18 6.43
C ILE A 75 8.94 -6.60 5.88
N CYS A 76 10.04 -7.37 5.92
CA CYS A 76 10.02 -8.78 5.54
C CYS A 76 9.07 -9.61 6.41
N GLU A 77 9.02 -9.36 7.73
CA GLU A 77 8.08 -10.02 8.64
C GLU A 77 6.63 -9.74 8.23
N VAL A 78 6.28 -8.47 7.96
CA VAL A 78 4.94 -8.08 7.50
C VAL A 78 4.59 -8.75 6.16
N LEU A 79 5.53 -8.77 5.20
CA LEU A 79 5.36 -9.41 3.90
C LEU A 79 5.13 -10.92 4.04
N GLN A 80 5.91 -11.58 4.89
CA GLN A 80 5.79 -13.02 5.13
C GLN A 80 4.47 -13.39 5.80
N GLN A 81 4.06 -12.60 6.79
CA GLN A 81 2.83 -12.84 7.58
C GLN A 81 1.58 -12.60 6.75
N HIS A 82 1.53 -11.52 5.96
CA HIS A 82 0.30 -11.08 5.30
C HIS A 82 0.24 -11.43 3.82
N GLN A 83 1.36 -11.71 3.16
CA GLN A 83 1.44 -12.08 1.74
C GLN A 83 0.60 -11.13 0.84
N PRO A 84 0.88 -9.81 0.84
CA PRO A 84 0.10 -8.86 0.07
C PRO A 84 0.31 -9.06 -1.44
N ASP A 85 -0.72 -8.79 -2.22
CA ASP A 85 -0.67 -8.82 -3.70
C ASP A 85 -0.02 -7.56 -4.28
N LEU A 86 0.01 -6.48 -3.49
CA LEU A 86 0.51 -5.18 -3.91
C LEU A 86 1.06 -4.40 -2.72
N ILE A 87 2.16 -3.71 -2.94
CA ILE A 87 2.66 -2.68 -2.03
C ILE A 87 2.34 -1.30 -2.63
N ALA A 88 1.64 -0.48 -1.87
CA ALA A 88 1.45 0.94 -2.11
C ALA A 88 2.47 1.72 -1.27
N LEU A 89 3.35 2.48 -1.89
CA LEU A 89 4.46 3.18 -1.25
C LEU A 89 4.41 4.66 -1.54
N GLU A 90 4.59 5.51 -0.52
CA GLU A 90 4.66 6.95 -0.76
C GLU A 90 5.88 7.33 -1.60
N GLN A 91 5.66 8.22 -2.57
CA GLN A 91 6.73 8.77 -3.41
C GLN A 91 7.45 9.89 -2.66
N LEU A 92 8.79 9.87 -2.72
CA LEU A 92 9.59 10.95 -2.18
C LEU A 92 9.46 12.21 -3.03
N PHE A 93 9.16 13.32 -2.39
CA PHE A 93 9.39 14.66 -2.94
C PHE A 93 10.66 15.25 -2.32
N SER A 94 11.63 15.54 -3.17
CA SER A 94 12.80 16.30 -2.75
C SER A 94 12.42 17.78 -2.67
N HIS A 95 12.25 18.31 -1.46
CA HIS A 95 12.29 19.75 -1.24
C HIS A 95 13.77 20.18 -1.20
N TYR A 96 14.15 21.11 -2.04
CA TYR A 96 15.50 21.69 -2.07
C TYR A 96 15.98 22.19 -0.71
N ASP A 97 15.04 22.53 0.17
CA ASP A 97 15.33 23.10 1.50
C ASP A 97 15.80 22.06 2.55
N ARG A 98 15.62 20.76 2.29
CA ARG A 98 15.96 19.69 3.24
C ARG A 98 16.60 18.45 2.59
N PRO A 99 17.72 18.60 1.89
CA PRO A 99 18.33 17.51 1.12
C PRO A 99 18.74 16.32 2.00
N ARG A 100 19.20 16.59 3.22
CA ARG A 100 19.59 15.53 4.17
C ARG A 100 18.40 14.63 4.54
N THR A 101 17.24 15.20 4.77
CA THR A 101 16.02 14.42 5.08
C THR A 101 15.61 13.57 3.88
N ALA A 102 15.66 14.12 2.65
CA ALA A 102 15.35 13.39 1.43
C ALA A 102 16.29 12.20 1.21
N ILE A 103 17.59 12.37 1.47
CA ILE A 103 18.59 11.28 1.40
C ILE A 103 18.24 10.18 2.41
N LEU A 104 17.96 10.53 3.67
CA LEU A 104 17.62 9.56 4.72
C LEU A 104 16.33 8.79 4.40
N MET A 105 15.31 9.48 3.89
CA MET A 105 14.08 8.82 3.42
C MET A 105 14.33 7.95 2.20
N GLY A 106 15.24 8.36 1.30
CA GLY A 106 15.67 7.55 0.15
C GLY A 106 16.29 6.21 0.58
N HIS A 107 17.09 6.20 1.65
CA HIS A 107 17.63 4.97 2.22
C HIS A 107 16.52 4.04 2.73
N ALA A 108 15.58 4.54 3.52
CA ALA A 108 14.45 3.74 4.01
C ALA A 108 13.63 3.16 2.84
N ARG A 109 13.32 3.99 1.84
CA ARG A 109 12.60 3.56 0.65
C ARG A 109 13.31 2.49 -0.16
N GLY A 110 14.63 2.66 -0.37
CA GLY A 110 15.43 1.68 -1.11
C GLY A 110 15.37 0.31 -0.46
N VAL A 111 15.44 0.26 0.86
CA VAL A 111 15.35 -0.97 1.64
C VAL A 111 13.97 -1.61 1.54
N ILE A 112 12.89 -0.81 1.59
CA ILE A 112 11.51 -1.29 1.42
C ILE A 112 11.31 -1.88 0.01
N CYS A 113 11.81 -1.21 -1.03
CA CYS A 113 11.76 -1.72 -2.39
C CYS A 113 12.57 -3.03 -2.56
N LEU A 114 13.70 -3.14 -1.85
CA LEU A 114 14.49 -4.37 -1.84
C LEU A 114 13.72 -5.53 -1.18
N ALA A 115 13.07 -5.30 -0.03
CA ALA A 115 12.23 -6.28 0.63
C ALA A 115 11.07 -6.74 -0.27
N ALA A 116 10.41 -5.80 -0.96
CA ALA A 116 9.38 -6.10 -1.94
C ALA A 116 9.88 -6.98 -3.09
N ALA A 117 11.06 -6.66 -3.64
CA ALA A 117 11.69 -7.44 -4.72
C ALA A 117 12.03 -8.86 -4.27
N HIS A 118 12.56 -9.03 -3.05
CA HIS A 118 12.84 -10.35 -2.47
C HIS A 118 11.56 -11.18 -2.27
N ALA A 119 10.45 -10.55 -1.90
CA ALA A 119 9.15 -11.20 -1.75
C ALA A 119 8.41 -11.41 -3.09
N GLY A 120 8.90 -10.89 -4.21
CA GLY A 120 8.25 -10.95 -5.51
C GLY A 120 6.96 -10.14 -5.61
N VAL A 121 6.77 -9.13 -4.72
CA VAL A 121 5.55 -8.31 -4.66
C VAL A 121 5.75 -7.01 -5.45
N SER A 122 4.80 -6.67 -6.30
CA SER A 122 4.82 -5.43 -7.09
C SER A 122 4.66 -4.20 -6.20
N VAL A 123 5.38 -3.13 -6.54
CA VAL A 123 5.31 -1.84 -5.82
C VAL A 123 4.72 -0.76 -6.71
N VAL A 124 3.81 0.00 -6.15
CA VAL A 124 3.18 1.17 -6.78
C VAL A 124 3.48 2.39 -5.94
N HIS A 125 3.83 3.49 -6.59
CA HIS A 125 4.22 4.72 -5.91
C HIS A 125 3.13 5.79 -6.01
N PHE A 126 2.85 6.46 -4.90
CA PHE A 126 1.84 7.51 -4.84
C PHE A 126 2.41 8.82 -4.30
N GLU A 127 2.15 9.91 -5.00
CA GLU A 127 2.45 11.25 -4.50
C GLU A 127 1.57 11.59 -3.28
N PRO A 128 2.11 12.26 -2.25
CA PRO A 128 1.33 12.69 -1.08
C PRO A 128 0.07 13.48 -1.43
N THR A 129 0.16 14.37 -2.42
CA THR A 129 -0.98 15.16 -2.91
C THR A 129 -2.07 14.29 -3.54
N ARG A 130 -1.69 13.21 -4.23
CA ARG A 130 -2.61 12.26 -4.83
C ARG A 130 -3.32 11.44 -3.76
N VAL A 131 -2.60 10.95 -2.76
CA VAL A 131 -3.19 10.25 -1.61
C VAL A 131 -4.25 11.13 -0.93
N LYS A 132 -3.89 12.39 -0.61
CA LYS A 132 -4.82 13.34 -0.02
C LYS A 132 -6.07 13.57 -0.89
N LYS A 133 -5.88 13.76 -2.19
CA LYS A 133 -6.98 13.99 -3.14
C LYS A 133 -7.91 12.78 -3.24
N VAL A 134 -7.38 11.57 -3.27
CA VAL A 134 -8.17 10.33 -3.32
C VAL A 134 -8.98 10.16 -2.04
N MET A 135 -8.35 10.38 -0.88
CA MET A 135 -8.98 10.17 0.42
C MET A 135 -10.03 11.23 0.78
N THR A 136 -9.84 12.47 0.36
CA THR A 136 -10.65 13.62 0.86
C THR A 136 -11.25 14.49 -0.24
N GLY A 137 -10.93 14.24 -1.50
CA GLY A 137 -11.26 15.13 -2.62
C GLY A 137 -10.33 16.36 -2.73
N ASN A 138 -9.49 16.63 -1.70
CA ASN A 138 -8.62 17.80 -1.63
C ASN A 138 -7.15 17.41 -1.45
N GLY A 139 -6.29 17.68 -2.46
CA GLY A 139 -4.86 17.38 -2.40
C GLY A 139 -4.06 18.19 -1.35
N ARG A 140 -4.68 19.21 -0.73
CA ARG A 140 -4.09 20.02 0.34
C ARG A 140 -4.75 19.76 1.70
N ALA A 141 -5.47 18.64 1.84
CA ALA A 141 -6.16 18.29 3.07
C ALA A 141 -5.18 18.28 4.28
N PRO A 142 -5.59 18.82 5.44
CA PRO A 142 -4.81 18.73 6.66
C PRO A 142 -4.77 17.28 7.16
N LYS A 143 -3.75 16.94 7.95
CA LYS A 143 -3.50 15.58 8.44
C LYS A 143 -4.70 14.97 9.16
N HIS A 144 -5.35 15.74 10.03
CA HIS A 144 -6.54 15.28 10.75
C HIS A 144 -7.69 14.86 9.83
N GLN A 145 -7.89 15.54 8.70
CA GLN A 145 -8.92 15.18 7.73
C GLN A 145 -8.62 13.83 7.07
N ILE A 146 -7.34 13.52 6.84
CA ILE A 146 -6.92 12.19 6.35
C ILE A 146 -7.21 11.11 7.39
N GLN A 147 -6.89 11.34 8.66
CA GLN A 147 -7.19 10.39 9.75
C GLN A 147 -8.69 10.08 9.84
N LEU A 148 -9.55 11.11 9.77
CA LEU A 148 -11.01 10.93 9.75
C LEU A 148 -11.49 10.14 8.52
N ALA A 149 -10.91 10.41 7.35
CA ALA A 149 -11.24 9.67 6.14
C ALA A 149 -10.86 8.19 6.28
N VAL A 150 -9.67 7.89 6.79
CA VAL A 150 -9.22 6.50 7.05
C VAL A 150 -10.14 5.81 8.06
N GLN A 151 -10.45 6.48 9.17
CA GLN A 151 -11.38 5.96 10.18
C GLN A 151 -12.74 5.59 9.57
N SER A 152 -13.29 6.48 8.74
CA SER A 152 -14.59 6.27 8.08
C SER A 152 -14.54 5.11 7.08
N HIS A 153 -13.51 5.04 6.22
CA HIS A 153 -13.39 3.99 5.21
C HIS A 153 -13.24 2.60 5.81
N LEU A 154 -12.44 2.49 6.87
CA LEU A 154 -12.16 1.23 7.56
C LEU A 154 -13.10 0.95 8.74
N ARG A 155 -14.06 1.87 9.02
CA ARG A 155 -15.00 1.77 10.16
C ARG A 155 -14.30 1.53 11.50
N LEU A 156 -13.20 2.24 11.72
CA LEU A 156 -12.46 2.11 12.97
C LEU A 156 -13.21 2.80 14.12
N ALA A 157 -13.18 2.20 15.30
CA ALA A 157 -13.79 2.78 16.50
C ALA A 157 -13.09 4.08 16.92
N GLU A 158 -11.76 4.15 16.71
CA GLU A 158 -10.92 5.29 17.07
C GLU A 158 -10.05 5.73 15.90
N LEU A 159 -9.52 6.95 15.98
CA LEU A 159 -8.55 7.45 15.01
C LEU A 159 -7.27 6.60 15.04
N PRO A 160 -6.74 6.18 13.88
CA PRO A 160 -5.51 5.40 13.85
C PRO A 160 -4.33 6.19 14.43
N GLN A 161 -3.61 5.56 15.34
CA GLN A 161 -2.43 6.10 16.03
C GLN A 161 -1.26 5.10 15.96
N PRO A 162 -0.01 5.57 15.91
CA PRO A 162 0.42 6.95 15.68
C PRO A 162 0.08 7.45 14.26
N ALA A 163 0.38 8.72 14.00
CA ALA A 163 0.03 9.35 12.72
C ALA A 163 0.61 8.62 11.49
N ASP A 164 1.80 8.01 11.60
CA ASP A 164 2.44 7.24 10.54
C ASP A 164 1.59 6.02 10.12
N VAL A 165 0.82 5.43 11.04
CA VAL A 165 -0.15 4.36 10.76
C VAL A 165 -1.30 4.89 9.91
N ALA A 166 -1.83 6.07 10.24
CA ALA A 166 -2.91 6.67 9.47
C ALA A 166 -2.47 7.01 8.04
N ASP A 167 -1.24 7.52 7.89
CA ASP A 167 -0.67 7.84 6.58
C ASP A 167 -0.46 6.56 5.75
N ALA A 168 0.06 5.49 6.35
CA ALA A 168 0.22 4.19 5.68
C ALA A 168 -1.12 3.57 5.26
N LEU A 169 -2.15 3.64 6.10
CA LEU A 169 -3.50 3.16 5.77
C LEU A 169 -4.14 3.99 4.64
N ALA A 170 -3.93 5.31 4.63
CA ALA A 170 -4.37 6.17 3.53
C ALA A 170 -3.71 5.78 2.20
N ILE A 171 -2.41 5.44 2.23
CA ILE A 171 -1.65 4.97 1.07
C ILE A 171 -2.20 3.60 0.60
N ALA A 172 -2.49 2.66 1.50
CA ALA A 172 -3.10 1.38 1.16
C ALA A 172 -4.46 1.55 0.48
N LEU A 173 -5.34 2.39 1.05
CA LEU A 173 -6.64 2.73 0.48
C LEU A 173 -6.50 3.40 -0.89
N CYS A 174 -5.52 4.30 -1.07
CA CYS A 174 -5.21 4.88 -2.37
C CYS A 174 -4.81 3.80 -3.38
N GLY A 175 -4.00 2.82 -3.00
CA GLY A 175 -3.62 1.66 -3.80
C GLY A 175 -4.82 0.83 -4.22
N PHE A 176 -5.80 0.65 -3.34
CA PHE A 176 -7.05 -0.03 -3.65
C PHE A 176 -7.89 0.74 -4.68
N HIS A 177 -8.10 2.03 -4.49
CA HIS A 177 -8.91 2.87 -5.38
C HIS A 177 -8.37 2.97 -6.82
N ILE A 178 -7.05 2.89 -6.98
CA ILE A 178 -6.37 3.12 -8.26
C ILE A 178 -5.98 1.80 -8.93
N GLY A 179 -5.81 0.74 -8.16
CA GLY A 179 -5.29 -0.56 -8.62
C GLY A 179 -6.10 -1.25 -9.71
N ASP A 180 -7.38 -0.91 -9.86
CA ASP A 180 -8.27 -1.54 -10.84
C ASP A 180 -8.57 -0.67 -12.07
N GLY A 181 -8.02 0.52 -12.20
CA GLY A 181 -8.60 1.43 -13.18
C GLY A 181 -7.72 2.39 -13.96
N GLN A 182 -6.41 2.49 -13.80
CA GLN A 182 -5.60 3.24 -14.77
C GLN A 182 -4.09 3.03 -14.61
N SER A 183 -3.45 2.52 -15.66
CA SER A 183 -2.07 2.63 -16.07
C SER A 183 -1.60 4.09 -16.16
N GLY A 184 -1.33 4.69 -15.03
CA GLY A 184 -0.57 5.92 -14.86
C GLY A 184 0.59 5.64 -13.93
N LEU A 185 1.07 4.41 -13.96
CA LEU A 185 2.11 3.86 -13.10
C LEU A 185 3.40 3.87 -13.90
N GLU A 186 4.33 4.73 -13.54
CA GLU A 186 5.72 4.38 -13.71
C GLU A 186 5.99 3.15 -12.83
N THR A 187 5.64 1.99 -13.38
CA THR A 187 6.28 0.77 -12.96
C THR A 187 7.75 1.01 -13.25
N LEU A 188 8.60 1.01 -12.24
CA LEU A 188 10.01 0.70 -12.42
C LEU A 188 10.06 -0.79 -12.81
N ALA A 189 9.48 -1.08 -13.97
CA ALA A 189 9.63 -2.37 -14.61
C ALA A 189 11.09 -2.48 -15.01
N GLY A 190 11.79 -3.40 -14.36
CA GLY A 190 13.07 -3.87 -14.87
C GLY A 190 12.91 -4.28 -16.34
N PRO A 191 14.01 -4.35 -17.10
CA PRO A 191 13.98 -4.57 -18.54
C PRO A 191 13.17 -5.82 -18.85
N ARG A 192 12.16 -5.69 -19.73
CA ARG A 192 11.39 -6.82 -20.25
C ARG A 192 12.38 -7.84 -20.78
N GLN A 193 12.46 -8.99 -20.17
CA GLN A 193 13.19 -10.13 -20.73
C GLN A 193 12.59 -10.41 -22.10
N ASN A 194 13.38 -10.11 -23.11
CA ASN A 194 13.10 -10.36 -24.52
C ASN A 194 13.02 -11.88 -24.70
N ARG A 195 11.81 -12.45 -24.72
CA ARG A 195 11.63 -13.85 -25.12
C ARG A 195 12.09 -13.96 -26.57
N PRO A 196 13.04 -14.86 -26.91
CA PRO A 196 13.46 -15.04 -28.28
C PRO A 196 12.26 -15.45 -29.13
N ARG A 197 12.02 -14.71 -30.22
CA ARG A 197 11.05 -15.11 -31.24
C ARG A 197 11.51 -16.42 -31.82
N GLY A 198 10.69 -17.46 -31.63
CA GLY A 198 10.91 -18.75 -32.29
C GLY A 198 11.06 -18.57 -33.78
N ASN A 199 12.17 -19.09 -34.28
CA ASN A 199 12.56 -19.14 -35.67
C ASN A 199 11.55 -20.06 -36.39
N ARG A 200 10.64 -19.52 -37.19
CA ARG A 200 9.92 -20.30 -38.20
C ARG A 200 10.83 -20.34 -39.41
N GLN A 201 11.42 -21.46 -39.64
CA GLN A 201 12.04 -21.80 -40.93
C GLN A 201 10.99 -22.35 -41.89
N PRO A 202 11.23 -22.18 -43.22
CA PRO A 202 10.26 -22.37 -44.32
C PRO A 202 9.78 -23.78 -44.53
#